data_ffc9786eb2b7ef8475859878b251b779
#
_entry.id   ffc9786eb2b7ef8475859878b251b779
#
_cell.length_a   1.000
_cell.length_b   1.000
_cell.length_c   1.000
_cell.angle_alpha   90.00
_cell.angle_beta   90.00
_cell.angle_gamma   90.00
#
_symmetry.space_group_name_H-M   'P 1'
#
loop_
_entity.id
_entity.type
_entity.pdbx_description
1 polymer ?
#
loop_
_entity_poly.entity_id
_entity_poly.type
_entity_poly.pdbx_seq_one_letter_code
_entity_poly.pdbx_strand_id
1 'polypeptide(L)'
;MKLTEQSQTIGEIIATVNDLAEQSNLLAVNAAIEAAKAGEQGKGFAVVAQEVRSLAEQSKEATAQVRTILNDIQKATNTAVLATEQGNKAVEEGVRQSKDAGESIRLMGMSIEESAQAAVQIAASSQEQLTGMDQVAQAMGDIKLASEQNATGMKQVESAVQNLHELGQKLKHLVEQYKE
;
A
#
# COMPACT_ATOMS: atom_id res chain seq x y z
N MET A 1 -17.46 27.86 -3.49
CA MET A 1 -17.89 28.88 -4.49
C MET A 1 -18.98 29.80 -3.91
N LYS A 2 -20.16 29.32 -3.48
CA LYS A 2 -21.24 30.20 -3.00
C LYS A 2 -20.86 31.10 -1.80
N LEU A 3 -20.06 30.59 -0.85
CA LEU A 3 -19.63 31.34 0.32
C LEU A 3 -18.64 32.48 -0.04
N THR A 4 -17.74 32.23 -0.99
CA THR A 4 -16.77 33.22 -1.48
C THR A 4 -17.48 34.35 -2.21
N GLU A 5 -18.46 34.02 -3.07
CA GLU A 5 -19.28 34.97 -3.78
C GLU A 5 -20.13 35.84 -2.82
N GLN A 6 -20.74 35.22 -1.81
CA GLN A 6 -21.47 35.94 -0.80
C GLN A 6 -20.58 36.87 0.02
N SER A 7 -19.36 36.45 0.41
CA SER A 7 -18.41 37.28 1.11
C SER A 7 -17.97 38.49 0.29
N GLN A 8 -17.82 38.31 -1.03
CA GLN A 8 -17.50 39.41 -1.94
C GLN A 8 -18.65 40.42 -2.03
N THR A 9 -19.89 39.96 -2.19
CA THR A 9 -21.09 40.81 -2.20
C THR A 9 -21.22 41.61 -0.88
N ILE A 10 -21.00 40.96 0.26
CA ILE A 10 -21.00 41.66 1.56
C ILE A 10 -19.88 42.72 1.60
N GLY A 11 -18.71 42.43 1.04
CA GLY A 11 -17.60 43.36 0.93
C GLY A 11 -17.96 44.64 0.15
N GLU A 12 -18.72 44.53 -0.93
CA GLU A 12 -19.23 45.65 -1.74
C GLU A 12 -20.25 46.47 -0.94
N ILE A 13 -21.15 45.80 -0.22
CA ILE A 13 -22.12 46.48 0.67
C ILE A 13 -21.39 47.27 1.76
N ILE A 14 -20.37 46.67 2.40
CA ILE A 14 -19.59 47.33 3.44
C ILE A 14 -18.82 48.54 2.88
N ALA A 15 -18.29 48.49 1.66
CA ALA A 15 -17.69 49.61 1.01
C ALA A 15 -18.70 50.78 0.83
N THR A 16 -19.90 50.46 0.36
CA THR A 16 -20.99 51.44 0.20
C THR A 16 -21.40 52.07 1.54
N VAL A 17 -21.50 51.28 2.62
CA VAL A 17 -21.83 51.80 3.97
C VAL A 17 -20.71 52.67 4.49
N ASN A 18 -19.45 52.35 4.24
CA ASN A 18 -18.31 53.19 4.59
C ASN A 18 -18.37 54.55 3.89
N ASP A 19 -18.69 54.56 2.58
CA ASP A 19 -18.82 55.80 1.77
C ASP A 19 -19.97 56.66 2.28
N LEU A 20 -21.12 56.05 2.67
CA LEU A 20 -22.25 56.75 3.30
C LEU A 20 -21.85 57.36 4.65
N ALA A 21 -21.09 56.64 5.47
CA ALA A 21 -20.57 57.15 6.76
C ALA A 21 -19.65 58.35 6.52
N GLU A 22 -18.80 58.30 5.49
CA GLU A 22 -17.91 59.43 5.11
C GLU A 22 -18.70 60.64 4.67
N GLN A 23 -19.69 60.46 3.82
CA GLN A 23 -20.60 61.55 3.40
C GLN A 23 -21.38 62.14 4.59
N SER A 24 -21.86 61.29 5.52
CA SER A 24 -22.55 61.73 6.72
C SER A 24 -21.63 62.54 7.64
N ASN A 25 -20.38 62.13 7.80
CA ASN A 25 -19.38 62.88 8.55
C ASN A 25 -19.13 64.26 7.90
N LEU A 26 -19.05 64.34 6.56
CA LEU A 26 -18.86 65.59 5.85
C LEU A 26 -20.06 66.52 5.99
N LEU A 27 -21.29 66.00 5.92
CA LEU A 27 -22.52 66.74 6.17
C LEU A 27 -22.59 67.28 7.61
N ALA A 28 -22.21 66.46 8.57
CA ALA A 28 -22.18 66.83 9.96
C ALA A 28 -21.19 67.99 10.21
N VAL A 29 -20.00 67.94 9.62
CA VAL A 29 -19.01 69.01 9.69
C VAL A 29 -19.58 70.30 9.08
N ASN A 30 -20.19 70.25 7.91
CA ASN A 30 -20.82 71.43 7.29
C ASN A 30 -21.95 71.99 8.15
N ALA A 31 -22.80 71.13 8.74
CA ALA A 31 -23.85 71.56 9.64
C ALA A 31 -23.31 72.22 10.91
N ALA A 32 -22.20 71.72 11.46
CA ALA A 32 -21.53 72.32 12.63
C ALA A 32 -20.97 73.70 12.33
N ILE A 33 -20.40 73.90 11.10
CA ILE A 33 -19.92 75.21 10.64
C ILE A 33 -21.07 76.19 10.52
N GLU A 34 -22.18 75.81 9.96
CA GLU A 34 -23.35 76.68 9.75
C GLU A 34 -24.02 77.02 11.12
N ALA A 35 -24.09 76.05 12.01
CA ALA A 35 -24.54 76.25 13.37
C ALA A 35 -23.67 77.30 14.11
N ALA A 36 -22.35 77.24 13.95
CA ALA A 36 -21.44 78.19 14.52
C ALA A 36 -21.66 79.62 13.97
N LYS A 37 -21.97 79.79 12.72
CA LYS A 37 -22.32 81.07 12.09
C LYS A 37 -23.62 81.68 12.64
N ALA A 38 -24.60 80.80 12.98
CA ALA A 38 -25.86 81.24 13.55
C ALA A 38 -25.77 81.70 15.04
N GLY A 39 -24.63 81.57 15.64
CA GLY A 39 -24.35 82.02 17.03
C GLY A 39 -25.26 81.37 18.09
N GLU A 40 -25.89 82.13 18.96
CA GLU A 40 -26.77 81.62 20.01
C GLU A 40 -27.97 80.81 19.46
N GLN A 41 -28.50 81.13 18.30
CA GLN A 41 -29.61 80.45 17.69
C GLN A 41 -29.22 79.07 17.12
N GLY A 42 -27.93 78.86 16.87
CA GLY A 42 -27.38 77.62 16.33
C GLY A 42 -26.97 76.56 17.37
N LYS A 43 -26.96 76.85 18.65
CA LYS A 43 -26.46 75.91 19.70
C LYS A 43 -27.10 74.54 19.68
N GLY A 44 -28.41 74.43 19.46
CA GLY A 44 -29.12 73.16 19.37
C GLY A 44 -28.66 72.32 18.11
N PHE A 45 -28.48 73.03 17.00
CA PHE A 45 -28.01 72.41 15.76
C PHE A 45 -26.56 71.93 15.86
N ALA A 46 -25.68 72.65 16.59
CA ALA A 46 -24.31 72.25 16.81
C ALA A 46 -24.21 70.93 17.57
N VAL A 47 -25.06 70.68 18.57
CA VAL A 47 -25.11 69.44 19.32
C VAL A 47 -25.56 68.28 18.41
N VAL A 48 -26.58 68.46 17.60
CA VAL A 48 -27.05 67.44 16.63
C VAL A 48 -25.96 67.12 15.62
N ALA A 49 -25.28 68.15 15.10
CA ALA A 49 -24.19 67.95 14.16
C ALA A 49 -23.03 67.10 14.77
N GLN A 50 -22.67 67.40 16.02
CA GLN A 50 -21.65 66.64 16.73
C GLN A 50 -22.06 65.18 16.93
N GLU A 51 -23.33 64.91 17.26
CA GLU A 51 -23.85 63.56 17.43
C GLU A 51 -23.84 62.77 16.11
N VAL A 52 -24.30 63.37 15.01
CA VAL A 52 -24.24 62.77 13.66
C VAL A 52 -22.81 62.43 13.24
N ARG A 53 -21.86 63.36 13.54
CA ARG A 53 -20.43 63.09 13.31
C ARG A 53 -19.91 61.90 14.08
N SER A 54 -20.26 61.80 15.37
CA SER A 54 -19.87 60.67 16.22
C SER A 54 -20.45 59.35 15.70
N LEU A 55 -21.72 59.33 15.27
CA LEU A 55 -22.34 58.17 14.64
C LEU A 55 -21.68 57.74 13.33
N ALA A 56 -21.26 58.70 12.52
CA ALA A 56 -20.54 58.46 11.28
C ALA A 56 -19.17 57.85 11.55
N GLU A 57 -18.42 58.33 12.56
CA GLU A 57 -17.13 57.76 12.95
C GLU A 57 -17.30 56.32 13.50
N GLN A 58 -18.31 56.07 14.35
CA GLN A 58 -18.63 54.71 14.84
C GLN A 58 -19.02 53.75 13.68
N SER A 59 -19.77 54.22 12.69
CA SER A 59 -20.13 53.43 11.49
C SER A 59 -18.90 53.05 10.68
N LYS A 60 -17.92 53.95 10.51
CA LYS A 60 -16.62 53.66 9.89
C LYS A 60 -15.84 52.59 10.61
N GLU A 61 -15.78 52.66 11.92
CA GLU A 61 -15.09 51.69 12.76
C GLU A 61 -15.75 50.30 12.64
N ALA A 62 -17.09 50.25 12.72
CA ALA A 62 -17.85 49.03 12.58
C ALA A 62 -17.64 48.37 11.17
N THR A 63 -17.63 49.19 10.10
CA THR A 63 -17.37 48.66 8.73
C THR A 63 -15.96 48.13 8.58
N ALA A 64 -14.95 48.74 9.20
CA ALA A 64 -13.57 48.24 9.22
C ALA A 64 -13.48 46.88 9.92
N GLN A 65 -14.17 46.72 11.07
CA GLN A 65 -14.22 45.43 11.77
C GLN A 65 -14.88 44.33 10.92
N VAL A 66 -16.00 44.61 10.25
CA VAL A 66 -16.69 43.65 9.38
C VAL A 66 -15.78 43.26 8.19
N ARG A 67 -15.03 44.19 7.59
CA ARG A 67 -14.07 43.93 6.55
C ARG A 67 -12.97 42.93 6.98
N THR A 68 -12.47 43.10 8.20
CA THR A 68 -11.50 42.17 8.79
C THR A 68 -12.07 40.77 8.94
N ILE A 69 -13.31 40.65 9.46
CA ILE A 69 -14.00 39.37 9.61
C ILE A 69 -14.20 38.70 8.23
N LEU A 70 -14.60 39.45 7.19
CA LEU A 70 -14.76 38.93 5.84
C LEU A 70 -13.45 38.37 5.25
N ASN A 71 -12.33 39.07 5.48
CA ASN A 71 -11.02 38.58 5.06
C ASN A 71 -10.65 37.26 5.76
N ASP A 72 -10.96 37.12 7.02
CA ASP A 72 -10.68 35.89 7.79
C ASP A 72 -11.57 34.75 7.32
N ILE A 73 -12.85 35.01 7.01
CA ILE A 73 -13.76 34.04 6.41
C ILE A 73 -13.24 33.57 5.04
N GLN A 74 -12.76 34.49 4.20
CA GLN A 74 -12.19 34.14 2.90
C GLN A 74 -10.96 33.23 3.04
N LYS A 75 -10.04 33.57 3.95
CA LYS A 75 -8.85 32.76 4.23
C LYS A 75 -9.24 31.36 4.74
N ALA A 76 -10.16 31.29 5.70
CA ALA A 76 -10.63 30.02 6.25
C ALA A 76 -11.30 29.14 5.16
N THR A 77 -12.10 29.76 4.30
CA THR A 77 -12.77 29.09 3.18
C THR A 77 -11.76 28.51 2.18
N ASN A 78 -10.75 29.31 1.80
CA ASN A 78 -9.70 28.83 0.88
C ASN A 78 -8.90 27.67 1.50
N THR A 79 -8.58 27.76 2.78
CA THR A 79 -7.90 26.67 3.50
C THR A 79 -8.75 25.40 3.52
N ALA A 80 -10.06 25.51 3.76
CA ALA A 80 -10.97 24.36 3.74
C ALA A 80 -11.08 23.72 2.33
N VAL A 81 -11.10 24.52 1.27
CA VAL A 81 -11.09 24.02 -0.11
C VAL A 81 -9.81 23.22 -0.38
N LEU A 82 -8.63 23.78 -0.06
CA LEU A 82 -7.34 23.10 -0.24
C LEU A 82 -7.26 21.79 0.56
N ALA A 83 -7.74 21.81 1.81
CA ALA A 83 -7.77 20.58 2.63
C ALA A 83 -8.70 19.50 2.02
N THR A 84 -9.84 19.91 1.45
CA THR A 84 -10.77 18.98 0.77
C THR A 84 -10.14 18.38 -0.49
N GLU A 85 -9.42 19.20 -1.29
CA GLU A 85 -8.70 18.71 -2.47
C GLU A 85 -7.58 17.72 -2.11
N GLN A 86 -6.84 18.00 -1.05
CA GLN A 86 -5.83 17.08 -0.53
C GLN A 86 -6.46 15.78 -0.02
N GLY A 87 -7.58 15.88 0.68
CA GLY A 87 -8.35 14.72 1.13
C GLY A 87 -8.81 13.84 -0.03
N ASN A 88 -9.35 14.45 -1.10
CA ASN A 88 -9.76 13.72 -2.29
C ASN A 88 -8.60 12.97 -2.95
N LYS A 89 -7.43 13.62 -3.11
CA LYS A 89 -6.22 12.96 -3.65
C LYS A 89 -5.77 11.78 -2.79
N ALA A 90 -5.81 11.94 -1.46
CA ALA A 90 -5.45 10.86 -0.54
C ALA A 90 -6.42 9.66 -0.65
N VAL A 91 -7.72 9.92 -0.84
CA VAL A 91 -8.73 8.87 -1.06
C VAL A 91 -8.50 8.15 -2.38
N GLU A 92 -8.24 8.89 -3.48
CA GLU A 92 -7.94 8.29 -4.79
C GLU A 92 -6.71 7.38 -4.72
N GLU A 93 -5.65 7.84 -4.06
CA GLU A 93 -4.43 7.04 -3.85
C GLU A 93 -4.71 5.81 -3.00
N GLY A 94 -5.50 5.93 -1.92
CA GLY A 94 -5.92 4.82 -1.08
C GLY A 94 -6.74 3.77 -1.85
N VAL A 95 -7.65 4.19 -2.73
CA VAL A 95 -8.42 3.30 -3.60
C VAL A 95 -7.48 2.55 -4.57
N ARG A 96 -6.51 3.24 -5.18
CA ARG A 96 -5.52 2.61 -6.06
C ARG A 96 -4.71 1.56 -5.32
N GLN A 97 -4.15 1.90 -4.15
CA GLN A 97 -3.38 0.95 -3.34
C GLN A 97 -4.20 -0.28 -2.90
N SER A 98 -5.49 -0.07 -2.57
CA SER A 98 -6.39 -1.18 -2.23
C SER A 98 -6.62 -2.12 -3.41
N LYS A 99 -6.72 -1.58 -4.63
CA LYS A 99 -6.85 -2.38 -5.84
C LYS A 99 -5.58 -3.19 -6.13
N ASP A 100 -4.40 -2.57 -6.00
CA ASP A 100 -3.11 -3.23 -6.21
C ASP A 100 -2.87 -4.35 -5.17
N ALA A 101 -3.26 -4.10 -3.91
CA ALA A 101 -3.24 -5.13 -2.86
C ALA A 101 -4.18 -6.31 -3.17
N GLY A 102 -5.40 -6.02 -3.66
CA GLY A 102 -6.35 -7.04 -4.09
C GLY A 102 -5.81 -7.92 -5.22
N GLU A 103 -5.16 -7.34 -6.22
CA GLU A 103 -4.51 -8.08 -7.30
C GLU A 103 -3.34 -8.94 -6.80
N SER A 104 -2.54 -8.42 -5.88
CA SER A 104 -1.45 -9.17 -5.26
C SER A 104 -1.97 -10.40 -4.49
N ILE A 105 -3.07 -10.26 -3.75
CA ILE A 105 -3.73 -11.36 -3.03
C ILE A 105 -4.27 -12.39 -4.03
N ARG A 106 -4.84 -11.96 -5.15
CA ARG A 106 -5.33 -12.87 -6.20
C ARG A 106 -4.20 -13.70 -6.81
N LEU A 107 -3.06 -13.08 -7.14
CA LEU A 107 -1.86 -13.77 -7.63
C LEU A 107 -1.29 -14.76 -6.61
N MET A 108 -1.28 -14.39 -5.33
CA MET A 108 -0.88 -15.27 -4.25
C MET A 108 -1.79 -16.51 -4.15
N GLY A 109 -3.10 -16.32 -4.31
CA GLY A 109 -4.06 -17.44 -4.36
C GLY A 109 -3.75 -18.43 -5.49
N MET A 110 -3.43 -17.94 -6.68
CA MET A 110 -3.04 -18.79 -7.81
C MET A 110 -1.74 -19.57 -7.53
N SER A 111 -0.72 -18.92 -6.96
CA SER A 111 0.54 -19.59 -6.62
C SER A 111 0.36 -20.67 -5.53
N ILE A 112 -0.57 -20.46 -4.58
CA ILE A 112 -0.92 -21.47 -3.58
C ILE A 112 -1.57 -22.69 -4.25
N GLU A 113 -2.47 -22.47 -5.22
CA GLU A 113 -3.13 -23.56 -5.95
C GLU A 113 -2.14 -24.37 -6.79
N GLU A 114 -1.21 -23.71 -7.51
CA GLU A 114 -0.11 -24.37 -8.21
C GLU A 114 0.78 -25.18 -7.26
N SER A 115 1.10 -24.62 -6.09
CA SER A 115 1.90 -25.32 -5.08
C SER A 115 1.18 -26.55 -4.52
N ALA A 116 -0.13 -26.47 -4.32
CA ALA A 116 -0.93 -27.61 -3.88
C ALA A 116 -0.96 -28.72 -4.95
N GLN A 117 -1.10 -28.37 -6.23
CA GLN A 117 -1.02 -29.35 -7.32
C GLN A 117 0.36 -30.03 -7.41
N ALA A 118 1.44 -29.24 -7.28
CA ALA A 118 2.80 -29.78 -7.27
C ALA A 118 3.01 -30.75 -6.08
N ALA A 119 2.48 -30.43 -4.90
CA ALA A 119 2.53 -31.31 -3.72
C ALA A 119 1.79 -32.66 -3.95
N VAL A 120 0.63 -32.64 -4.62
CA VAL A 120 -0.10 -33.86 -4.99
C VAL A 120 0.71 -34.70 -5.97
N GLN A 121 1.37 -34.08 -6.96
CA GLN A 121 2.21 -34.77 -7.93
C GLN A 121 3.46 -35.38 -7.27
N ILE A 122 4.10 -34.68 -6.34
CA ILE A 122 5.21 -35.20 -5.53
C ILE A 122 4.75 -36.43 -4.71
N ALA A 123 3.58 -36.38 -4.07
CA ALA A 123 3.04 -37.51 -3.33
C ALA A 123 2.81 -38.74 -4.22
N ALA A 124 2.23 -38.55 -5.42
CA ALA A 124 2.04 -39.63 -6.39
C ALA A 124 3.39 -40.24 -6.85
N SER A 125 4.36 -39.39 -7.21
CA SER A 125 5.71 -39.82 -7.60
C SER A 125 6.45 -40.55 -6.48
N SER A 126 6.28 -40.11 -5.22
CA SER A 126 6.83 -40.80 -4.06
C SER A 126 6.24 -42.20 -3.88
N GLN A 127 4.96 -42.40 -4.15
CA GLN A 127 4.31 -43.71 -4.12
C GLN A 127 4.84 -44.65 -5.22
N GLU A 128 5.07 -44.12 -6.42
CA GLU A 128 5.72 -44.89 -7.51
C GLU A 128 7.16 -45.27 -7.15
N GLN A 129 7.91 -44.35 -6.50
CA GLN A 129 9.27 -44.64 -6.03
C GLN A 129 9.28 -45.77 -4.99
N LEU A 130 8.34 -45.79 -4.04
CA LEU A 130 8.21 -46.89 -3.09
C LEU A 130 8.03 -48.23 -3.78
N THR A 131 7.15 -48.29 -4.77
CA THR A 131 6.95 -49.51 -5.58
C THR A 131 8.23 -49.91 -6.33
N GLY A 132 8.95 -48.95 -6.90
CA GLY A 132 10.24 -49.19 -7.54
C GLY A 132 11.31 -49.68 -6.56
N MET A 133 11.35 -49.17 -5.34
CA MET A 133 12.27 -49.64 -4.30
C MET A 133 11.98 -51.09 -3.88
N ASP A 134 10.71 -51.50 -3.82
CA ASP A 134 10.34 -52.90 -3.56
C ASP A 134 10.88 -53.81 -4.67
N GLN A 135 10.77 -53.43 -5.92
CA GLN A 135 11.33 -54.17 -7.05
C GLN A 135 12.86 -54.30 -7.00
N VAL A 136 13.54 -53.20 -6.62
CA VAL A 136 15.01 -53.22 -6.39
C VAL A 136 15.37 -54.17 -5.25
N ALA A 137 14.63 -54.13 -4.15
CA ALA A 137 14.86 -55.04 -3.03
C ALA A 137 14.71 -56.50 -3.45
N GLN A 138 13.71 -56.82 -4.28
CA GLN A 138 13.51 -58.17 -4.79
C GLN A 138 14.64 -58.60 -5.72
N ALA A 139 15.08 -57.74 -6.68
CA ALA A 139 16.21 -57.98 -7.53
C ALA A 139 17.53 -58.21 -6.76
N MET A 140 17.76 -57.48 -5.70
CA MET A 140 18.91 -57.70 -4.79
C MET A 140 18.84 -59.06 -4.08
N GLY A 141 17.64 -59.54 -3.73
CA GLY A 141 17.41 -60.89 -3.22
C GLY A 141 17.81 -61.96 -4.23
N ASP A 142 17.42 -61.82 -5.51
CA ASP A 142 17.76 -62.73 -6.58
C ASP A 142 19.29 -62.73 -6.89
N ILE A 143 19.93 -61.55 -6.85
CA ILE A 143 21.39 -61.45 -6.99
C ILE A 143 22.12 -62.16 -5.85
N LYS A 144 21.63 -62.04 -4.64
CA LYS A 144 22.18 -62.77 -3.46
C LYS A 144 22.08 -64.28 -3.68
N LEU A 145 20.93 -64.79 -4.09
CA LEU A 145 20.73 -66.20 -4.35
C LEU A 145 21.66 -66.71 -5.46
N ALA A 146 21.77 -65.97 -6.57
CA ALA A 146 22.69 -66.30 -7.65
C ALA A 146 24.15 -66.31 -7.19
N SER A 147 24.53 -65.39 -6.32
CA SER A 147 25.91 -65.34 -5.76
C SER A 147 26.19 -66.56 -4.83
N GLU A 148 25.22 -66.99 -4.04
CA GLU A 148 25.34 -68.19 -3.20
C GLU A 148 25.46 -69.48 -4.08
N GLN A 149 24.68 -69.54 -5.16
CA GLN A 149 24.79 -70.64 -6.14
C GLN A 149 26.13 -70.65 -6.85
N ASN A 150 26.64 -69.49 -7.27
CA ASN A 150 27.97 -69.34 -7.87
C ASN A 150 29.06 -69.77 -6.89
N ALA A 151 28.99 -69.37 -5.62
CA ALA A 151 29.96 -69.83 -4.60
C ALA A 151 29.95 -71.35 -4.43
N THR A 152 28.78 -71.98 -4.48
CA THR A 152 28.61 -73.43 -4.39
C THR A 152 29.17 -74.10 -5.66
N GLY A 153 28.91 -73.57 -6.86
CA GLY A 153 29.45 -74.03 -8.14
C GLY A 153 30.99 -73.94 -8.15
N MET A 154 31.56 -72.85 -7.65
CA MET A 154 33.03 -72.71 -7.56
C MET A 154 33.68 -73.79 -6.70
N LYS A 155 33.04 -74.15 -5.55
CA LYS A 155 33.54 -75.31 -4.71
C LYS A 155 33.47 -76.62 -5.46
N GLN A 156 32.43 -76.86 -6.27
CA GLN A 156 32.36 -78.06 -7.10
C GLN A 156 33.46 -78.10 -8.16
N VAL A 157 33.72 -76.94 -8.84
CA VAL A 157 34.83 -76.80 -9.82
C VAL A 157 36.16 -77.03 -9.15
N GLU A 158 36.43 -76.48 -7.96
CA GLU A 158 37.62 -76.68 -7.18
C GLU A 158 37.84 -78.18 -6.88
N SER A 159 36.80 -78.89 -6.45
CA SER A 159 36.84 -80.35 -6.20
C SER A 159 37.11 -81.15 -7.48
N ALA A 160 36.48 -80.77 -8.62
CA ALA A 160 36.71 -81.41 -9.91
C ALA A 160 38.16 -81.22 -10.42
N VAL A 161 38.74 -80.00 -10.24
CA VAL A 161 40.13 -79.70 -10.56
C VAL A 161 41.09 -80.55 -9.72
N GLN A 162 40.78 -80.72 -8.43
CA GLN A 162 41.58 -81.53 -7.54
C GLN A 162 41.56 -83.02 -7.91
N ASN A 163 40.41 -83.56 -8.25
CA ASN A 163 40.25 -84.93 -8.79
C ASN A 163 40.99 -85.15 -10.10
N LEU A 164 40.93 -84.16 -11.04
CA LEU A 164 41.72 -84.21 -12.28
C LEU A 164 43.24 -84.20 -12.02
N HIS A 165 43.69 -83.41 -11.04
CA HIS A 165 45.09 -83.36 -10.67
C HIS A 165 45.56 -84.71 -10.11
N GLU A 166 44.80 -85.35 -9.24
CA GLU A 166 45.07 -86.69 -8.69
C GLU A 166 45.09 -87.75 -9.80
N LEU A 167 44.14 -87.73 -10.75
CA LEU A 167 44.09 -88.63 -11.91
C LEU A 167 45.29 -88.42 -12.83
N GLY A 168 45.73 -87.20 -13.07
CA GLY A 168 46.96 -86.85 -13.82
C GLY A 168 48.21 -87.41 -13.12
N GLN A 169 48.32 -87.35 -11.79
CA GLN A 169 49.41 -87.92 -11.05
C GLN A 169 49.41 -89.47 -11.17
N LYS A 170 48.24 -90.13 -11.03
CA LYS A 170 48.13 -91.60 -11.24
C LYS A 170 48.51 -92.06 -12.63
N LEU A 171 48.07 -91.31 -13.68
CA LEU A 171 48.45 -91.58 -15.04
C LEU A 171 49.95 -91.45 -15.28
N LYS A 172 50.58 -90.40 -14.71
CA LYS A 172 52.05 -90.19 -14.77
C LYS A 172 52.79 -91.40 -14.17
N HIS A 173 52.35 -91.84 -13.00
CA HIS A 173 52.95 -92.95 -12.29
C HIS A 173 52.80 -94.29 -13.08
N LEU A 174 51.64 -94.57 -13.69
CA LEU A 174 51.41 -95.71 -14.55
C LEU A 174 52.33 -95.66 -15.81
N VAL A 175 52.50 -94.51 -16.45
CA VAL A 175 53.37 -94.38 -17.61
C VAL A 175 54.84 -94.58 -17.20
N GLU A 176 55.27 -94.18 -16.05
CA GLU A 176 56.62 -94.40 -15.50
C GLU A 176 56.87 -95.93 -15.26
N GLN A 177 55.87 -96.66 -14.72
CA GLN A 177 55.95 -98.15 -14.56
C GLN A 177 56.02 -98.93 -15.87
N TYR A 178 55.54 -98.43 -16.98
CA TYR A 178 55.60 -99.08 -18.29
C TYR A 178 56.87 -98.67 -19.09
N LYS A 179 57.75 -97.84 -18.55
CA LYS A 179 59.00 -97.42 -19.21
C LYS A 179 60.22 -98.24 -18.78
N GLU A 180 60.03 -99.12 -17.79
CA GLU A 180 61.04 -100.20 -17.47
C GLU A 180 60.73 -101.47 -18.26
#